data_7a87418f81b7b0fb4157e8ca0fbd7173
#
_entry.id   7a87418f81b7b0fb4157e8ca0fbd7173
#
_cell.length_a   1.000
_cell.length_b   1.000
_cell.length_c   1.000
_cell.angle_alpha   90.00
_cell.angle_beta   90.00
_cell.angle_gamma   90.00
#
_symmetry.space_group_name_H-M   'P 1'
#
loop_
_entity.id
_entity.type
_entity.pdbx_description
1 polymer ?
#
loop_
_entity_poly.entity_id
_entity_poly.type
_entity_poly.pdbx_seq_one_letter_code
_entity_poly.pdbx_strand_id
1 'polypeptide(L)'
;MGLNYQTLLDGVKEYRKFAGSDEAYKKYVLDQRQVWENLDQISKDDVERIIIGFLKAWNIRNVNRISRSSNSLEKALKTLNKHFNVLRGKNLLDINFNEKVNIDEHEMKISDVIKEIYKRISEVESVGPTSASKIMHGVIPELFMMWDEKIRNGYGYAGNEVGYLRFMCEMQRILKNVMETYGGEPDDLCHEVYPEMKKPLTKLLDEFNYMKFTRGENLPNPIEDC
;
A
#
# COMPACT_ATOMS: atom_id res chain seq x y z
N MET A 1 24.47 4.66 -4.20
CA MET A 1 23.94 3.29 -4.37
C MET A 1 22.55 3.27 -3.82
N GLY A 2 21.53 2.94 -4.67
CA GLY A 2 20.16 2.80 -4.24
C GLY A 2 19.95 1.64 -3.26
N LEU A 3 18.72 1.47 -2.76
CA LEU A 3 18.37 0.39 -1.84
C LEU A 3 18.62 -0.98 -2.48
N ASN A 4 19.47 -1.78 -1.87
CA ASN A 4 19.70 -3.19 -2.23
C ASN A 4 18.95 -4.12 -1.28
N TYR A 5 18.92 -5.44 -1.59
CA TYR A 5 18.18 -6.41 -0.80
C TYR A 5 18.69 -6.51 0.65
N GLN A 6 20.01 -6.49 0.88
CA GLN A 6 20.56 -6.60 2.23
C GLN A 6 20.12 -5.41 3.11
N THR A 7 20.16 -4.21 2.56
CA THR A 7 19.69 -3.00 3.26
C THR A 7 18.19 -3.05 3.54
N LEU A 8 17.39 -3.59 2.61
CA LEU A 8 15.97 -3.83 2.83
C LEU A 8 15.76 -4.79 4.01
N LEU A 9 16.48 -5.91 4.03
CA LEU A 9 16.40 -6.90 5.11
C LEU A 9 16.76 -6.31 6.48
N ASP A 10 17.77 -5.46 6.53
CA ASP A 10 18.20 -4.84 7.79
C ASP A 10 17.08 -3.91 8.32
N GLY A 11 16.44 -3.13 7.46
CA GLY A 11 15.29 -2.31 7.85
C GLY A 11 14.09 -3.14 8.32
N VAL A 12 13.78 -4.23 7.64
CA VAL A 12 12.69 -5.13 8.04
C VAL A 12 13.00 -5.84 9.37
N LYS A 13 14.25 -6.25 9.61
CA LYS A 13 14.66 -6.82 10.91
C LYS A 13 14.46 -5.82 12.05
N GLU A 14 14.77 -4.54 11.84
CA GLU A 14 14.48 -3.51 12.84
C GLU A 14 12.97 -3.36 13.07
N TYR A 15 12.15 -3.38 12.01
CA TYR A 15 10.70 -3.30 12.13
C TYR A 15 10.12 -4.47 12.96
N ARG A 16 10.61 -5.68 12.79
CA ARG A 16 10.15 -6.88 13.52
C ARG A 16 10.36 -6.81 15.04
N LYS A 17 11.16 -5.88 15.53
CA LYS A 17 11.31 -5.65 16.99
C LYS A 17 10.07 -4.99 17.59
N PHE A 18 9.13 -4.49 16.77
CA PHE A 18 7.88 -3.91 17.24
C PHE A 18 6.79 -4.97 17.31
N ALA A 19 6.45 -5.39 18.51
CA ALA A 19 5.42 -6.39 18.74
C ALA A 19 4.03 -5.93 18.23
N GLY A 20 3.25 -6.86 17.70
CA GLY A 20 1.83 -6.68 17.34
C GLY A 20 1.55 -6.15 15.94
N SER A 21 2.52 -5.61 15.20
CA SER A 21 2.30 -5.12 13.84
C SER A 21 1.97 -6.24 12.85
N ASP A 22 2.65 -7.36 12.96
CA ASP A 22 2.48 -8.53 12.09
C ASP A 22 1.14 -9.22 12.34
N GLU A 23 0.75 -9.38 13.58
CA GLU A 23 -0.56 -9.93 13.96
C GLU A 23 -1.70 -9.08 13.44
N ALA A 24 -1.58 -7.75 13.53
CA ALA A 24 -2.57 -6.83 12.99
C ALA A 24 -2.65 -6.92 11.45
N TYR A 25 -1.51 -7.01 10.76
CA TYR A 25 -1.49 -7.17 9.31
C TYR A 25 -2.16 -8.49 8.89
N LYS A 26 -1.81 -9.59 9.54
CA LYS A 26 -2.46 -10.87 9.33
C LYS A 26 -3.97 -10.77 9.53
N LYS A 27 -4.40 -10.31 10.71
CA LYS A 27 -5.82 -10.21 11.10
C LYS A 27 -6.67 -9.39 10.13
N TYR A 28 -6.19 -8.25 9.67
CA TYR A 28 -7.00 -7.27 8.94
C TYR A 28 -6.76 -7.28 7.43
N VAL A 29 -5.63 -7.81 6.96
CA VAL A 29 -5.32 -7.88 5.53
C VAL A 29 -5.35 -9.32 5.03
N LEU A 30 -4.48 -10.20 5.57
CA LEU A 30 -4.35 -11.55 5.03
C LEU A 30 -5.58 -12.43 5.31
N ASP A 31 -6.09 -12.43 6.55
CA ASP A 31 -7.23 -13.26 6.95
C ASP A 31 -8.58 -12.70 6.43
N GLN A 32 -8.61 -11.48 5.89
CA GLN A 32 -9.81 -10.82 5.36
C GLN A 32 -9.79 -10.67 3.83
N ARG A 33 -8.94 -11.39 3.12
CA ARG A 33 -8.79 -11.31 1.64
C ARG A 33 -10.13 -11.39 0.92
N GLN A 34 -11.02 -12.27 1.35
CA GLN A 34 -12.34 -12.42 0.72
C GLN A 34 -13.15 -11.12 0.73
N VAL A 35 -13.09 -10.33 1.80
CA VAL A 35 -13.80 -9.04 1.88
C VAL A 35 -13.13 -7.99 1.02
N TRP A 36 -11.79 -7.93 1.05
CA TRP A 36 -11.03 -6.99 0.23
C TRP A 36 -11.15 -7.28 -1.28
N GLU A 37 -11.38 -8.55 -1.65
CA GLU A 37 -11.53 -8.97 -3.05
C GLU A 37 -12.95 -8.74 -3.60
N ASN A 38 -13.98 -8.63 -2.76
CA ASN A 38 -15.37 -8.52 -3.15
C ASN A 38 -16.00 -7.19 -2.71
N LEU A 39 -15.41 -6.07 -3.19
CA LEU A 39 -15.84 -4.72 -2.78
C LEU A 39 -17.26 -4.36 -3.21
N ASP A 40 -17.83 -5.00 -4.21
CA ASP A 40 -19.24 -4.84 -4.62
C ASP A 40 -20.22 -5.35 -3.54
N GLN A 41 -19.79 -6.31 -2.73
CA GLN A 41 -20.58 -6.91 -1.64
C GLN A 41 -20.19 -6.35 -0.26
N ILE A 42 -19.18 -5.49 -0.18
CA ILE A 42 -18.73 -4.95 1.11
C ILE A 42 -19.88 -4.25 1.83
N SER A 43 -20.07 -4.57 3.10
CA SER A 43 -21.06 -3.94 3.96
C SER A 43 -20.46 -2.84 4.82
N LYS A 44 -21.33 -1.99 5.40
CA LYS A 44 -20.92 -1.03 6.41
C LYS A 44 -20.22 -1.71 7.59
N ASP A 45 -20.73 -2.87 8.02
CA ASP A 45 -20.17 -3.63 9.13
C ASP A 45 -18.75 -4.13 8.79
N ASP A 46 -18.52 -4.56 7.53
CA ASP A 46 -17.16 -4.91 7.07
C ASP A 46 -16.24 -3.70 7.07
N VAL A 47 -16.71 -2.54 6.62
CA VAL A 47 -15.93 -1.30 6.69
C VAL A 47 -15.54 -1.00 8.13
N GLU A 48 -16.47 -1.08 9.08
CA GLU A 48 -16.21 -0.79 10.49
C GLU A 48 -15.30 -1.84 11.15
N ARG A 49 -15.55 -3.10 10.91
CA ARG A 49 -14.82 -4.20 11.54
C ARG A 49 -13.42 -4.38 10.95
N ILE A 50 -13.28 -4.31 9.62
CA ILE A 50 -12.05 -4.64 8.92
C ILE A 50 -11.26 -3.37 8.61
N ILE A 51 -11.83 -2.43 7.84
CA ILE A 51 -11.10 -1.26 7.37
C ILE A 51 -10.77 -0.32 8.53
N ILE A 52 -11.75 0.04 9.34
CA ILE A 52 -11.53 0.89 10.50
C ILE A 52 -10.66 0.17 11.54
N GLY A 53 -10.84 -1.14 11.71
CA GLY A 53 -9.97 -1.98 12.55
C GLY A 53 -8.51 -1.93 12.11
N PHE A 54 -8.27 -2.06 10.82
CA PHE A 54 -6.94 -1.93 10.21
C PHE A 54 -6.33 -0.55 10.45
N LEU A 55 -7.08 0.52 10.17
CA LEU A 55 -6.62 1.89 10.39
C LEU A 55 -6.33 2.19 11.87
N LYS A 56 -7.12 1.62 12.80
CA LYS A 56 -6.86 1.72 14.25
C LYS A 56 -5.55 1.05 14.64
N ALA A 57 -5.30 -0.15 14.12
CA ALA A 57 -4.08 -0.89 14.42
C ALA A 57 -2.81 -0.13 13.98
N TRP A 58 -2.93 0.71 12.93
CA TRP A 58 -1.85 1.60 12.46
C TRP A 58 -1.90 3.01 13.06
N ASN A 59 -2.57 3.21 14.22
CA ASN A 59 -2.61 4.45 14.97
C ASN A 59 -3.01 5.68 14.14
N ILE A 60 -3.98 5.54 13.23
CA ILE A 60 -4.52 6.66 12.47
C ILE A 60 -5.26 7.61 13.41
N ARG A 61 -4.74 8.84 13.58
CA ARG A 61 -5.23 9.81 14.57
C ARG A 61 -6.71 10.15 14.45
N ASN A 62 -7.24 10.23 13.24
CA ASN A 62 -8.62 10.63 12.97
C ASN A 62 -9.57 9.45 12.73
N VAL A 63 -9.19 8.22 13.08
CA VAL A 63 -9.94 7.00 12.81
C VAL A 63 -11.39 7.04 13.31
N ASN A 64 -11.66 7.67 14.46
CA ASN A 64 -13.03 7.82 14.98
C ASN A 64 -13.89 8.77 14.11
N ARG A 65 -13.29 9.71 13.37
CA ARG A 65 -13.99 10.52 12.39
C ARG A 65 -14.26 9.73 11.11
N ILE A 66 -13.28 8.94 10.65
CA ILE A 66 -13.43 8.04 9.50
C ILE A 66 -14.58 7.04 9.77
N SER A 67 -14.68 6.52 10.98
CA SER A 67 -15.77 5.60 11.36
C SER A 67 -17.17 6.23 11.21
N ARG A 68 -17.32 7.53 11.41
CA ARG A 68 -18.60 8.24 11.16
C ARG A 68 -18.93 8.31 9.66
N SER A 69 -17.95 8.21 8.79
CA SER A 69 -18.09 8.24 7.33
C SER A 69 -18.13 6.83 6.71
N SER A 70 -18.36 5.76 7.51
CA SER A 70 -18.34 4.36 7.05
C SER A 70 -19.30 4.13 5.87
N ASN A 71 -20.49 4.72 5.88
CA ASN A 71 -21.45 4.61 4.77
C ASN A 71 -20.90 5.26 3.47
N SER A 72 -20.22 6.40 3.58
CA SER A 72 -19.63 7.09 2.43
C SER A 72 -18.44 6.31 1.88
N LEU A 73 -17.64 5.72 2.77
CA LEU A 73 -16.52 4.86 2.40
C LEU A 73 -16.99 3.56 1.73
N GLU A 74 -18.03 2.90 2.27
CA GLU A 74 -18.68 1.75 1.63
C GLU A 74 -19.11 2.06 0.20
N LYS A 75 -19.85 3.16 0.01
CA LYS A 75 -20.32 3.58 -1.31
C LYS A 75 -19.17 3.86 -2.27
N ALA A 76 -18.12 4.54 -1.82
CA ALA A 76 -16.94 4.83 -2.62
C ALA A 76 -16.24 3.53 -3.06
N LEU A 77 -16.04 2.57 -2.15
CA LEU A 77 -15.40 1.29 -2.46
C LEU A 77 -16.24 0.46 -3.44
N LYS A 78 -17.55 0.39 -3.27
CA LYS A 78 -18.46 -0.28 -4.23
C LYS A 78 -18.36 0.35 -5.63
N THR A 79 -18.39 1.67 -5.72
CA THR A 79 -18.26 2.39 -6.99
C THR A 79 -16.90 2.14 -7.65
N LEU A 80 -15.83 2.02 -6.85
CA LEU A 80 -14.47 1.78 -7.32
C LEU A 80 -14.16 0.31 -7.62
N ASN A 81 -15.07 -0.63 -7.30
CA ASN A 81 -14.81 -2.06 -7.49
C ASN A 81 -14.33 -2.38 -8.91
N LYS A 82 -14.94 -1.81 -9.95
CA LYS A 82 -14.54 -2.00 -11.35
C LYS A 82 -13.13 -1.48 -11.64
N HIS A 83 -12.71 -0.37 -11.01
CA HIS A 83 -11.35 0.17 -11.13
C HIS A 83 -10.32 -0.74 -10.47
N PHE A 84 -10.67 -1.30 -9.31
CA PHE A 84 -9.82 -2.30 -8.66
C PHE A 84 -9.74 -3.60 -9.47
N ASN A 85 -10.85 -4.04 -10.07
CA ASN A 85 -10.92 -5.31 -10.81
C ASN A 85 -9.96 -5.36 -12.00
N VAL A 86 -9.76 -4.25 -12.73
CA VAL A 86 -8.79 -4.20 -13.84
C VAL A 86 -7.32 -4.19 -13.36
N LEU A 87 -7.09 -3.98 -12.08
CA LEU A 87 -5.77 -4.01 -11.45
C LEU A 87 -5.48 -5.32 -10.70
N ARG A 88 -6.50 -6.17 -10.48
CA ARG A 88 -6.31 -7.45 -9.77
C ARG A 88 -5.33 -8.36 -10.53
N GLY A 89 -4.51 -9.07 -9.78
CA GLY A 89 -3.45 -9.91 -10.34
C GLY A 89 -2.21 -9.15 -10.84
N LYS A 90 -2.24 -7.80 -10.82
CA LYS A 90 -1.04 -6.99 -11.09
C LYS A 90 -0.25 -6.78 -9.79
N ASN A 91 1.08 -6.75 -9.90
CA ASN A 91 1.99 -6.44 -8.80
C ASN A 91 2.82 -5.19 -9.15
N LEU A 92 3.40 -4.57 -8.12
CA LEU A 92 4.14 -3.32 -8.30
C LEU A 92 5.44 -3.51 -9.11
N LEU A 93 6.08 -4.67 -9.00
CA LEU A 93 7.36 -4.92 -9.68
C LEU A 93 7.21 -4.89 -11.19
N ASP A 94 6.13 -5.47 -11.73
CA ASP A 94 5.94 -5.74 -13.15
C ASP A 94 4.94 -4.81 -13.83
N ILE A 95 4.17 -4.02 -13.06
CA ILE A 95 3.10 -3.19 -13.62
C ILE A 95 3.64 -2.19 -14.65
N ASN A 96 2.95 -2.09 -15.79
CA ASN A 96 3.17 -1.03 -16.76
C ASN A 96 2.13 0.10 -16.54
N PHE A 97 2.54 1.20 -15.96
CA PHE A 97 1.66 2.35 -15.69
C PHE A 97 1.07 3.00 -16.97
N ASN A 98 1.67 2.77 -18.13
CA ASN A 98 1.17 3.27 -19.44
C ASN A 98 0.27 2.25 -20.16
N GLU A 99 0.15 1.03 -19.65
CA GLU A 99 -0.80 0.04 -20.17
C GLU A 99 -2.22 0.59 -20.15
N LYS A 100 -2.97 0.35 -21.21
CA LYS A 100 -4.36 0.77 -21.33
C LYS A 100 -5.29 -0.38 -20.93
N VAL A 101 -6.32 -0.05 -20.19
CA VAL A 101 -7.38 -0.97 -19.73
C VAL A 101 -8.75 -0.36 -20.00
N ASN A 102 -9.77 -1.18 -20.15
CA ASN A 102 -11.14 -0.72 -20.38
C ASN A 102 -11.95 -0.78 -19.09
N ILE A 103 -12.61 0.33 -18.75
CA ILE A 103 -13.60 0.43 -17.66
C ILE A 103 -14.86 1.04 -18.24
N ASP A 104 -15.99 0.30 -18.25
CA ASP A 104 -17.27 0.75 -18.81
C ASP A 104 -17.12 1.39 -20.21
N GLU A 105 -16.49 0.68 -21.15
CA GLU A 105 -16.26 1.12 -22.53
C GLU A 105 -15.28 2.33 -22.69
N HIS A 106 -14.72 2.84 -21.60
CA HIS A 106 -13.71 3.91 -21.65
C HIS A 106 -12.32 3.33 -21.47
N GLU A 107 -11.44 3.64 -22.43
CA GLU A 107 -10.03 3.28 -22.36
C GLU A 107 -9.30 4.26 -21.43
N MET A 108 -8.63 3.73 -20.40
CA MET A 108 -7.84 4.49 -19.42
C MET A 108 -6.44 3.89 -19.30
N LYS A 109 -5.43 4.72 -19.03
CA LYS A 109 -4.13 4.20 -18.57
C LYS A 109 -4.22 3.71 -17.13
N ILE A 110 -3.46 2.67 -16.79
CA ILE A 110 -3.34 2.19 -15.39
C ILE A 110 -2.96 3.33 -14.45
N SER A 111 -2.05 4.23 -14.87
CA SER A 111 -1.70 5.42 -14.09
C SER A 111 -2.90 6.31 -13.76
N ASP A 112 -3.86 6.44 -14.66
CA ASP A 112 -5.06 7.26 -14.46
C ASP A 112 -6.06 6.53 -13.55
N VAL A 113 -6.17 5.20 -13.71
CA VAL A 113 -6.99 4.36 -12.82
C VAL A 113 -6.50 4.46 -11.37
N ILE A 114 -5.18 4.36 -11.14
CA ILE A 114 -4.59 4.48 -9.80
C ILE A 114 -4.85 5.88 -9.21
N LYS A 115 -4.67 6.95 -10.00
CA LYS A 115 -4.97 8.32 -9.56
C LYS A 115 -6.43 8.49 -9.17
N GLU A 116 -7.35 7.95 -9.99
CA GLU A 116 -8.79 8.04 -9.73
C GLU A 116 -9.18 7.31 -8.44
N ILE A 117 -8.69 6.08 -8.24
CA ILE A 117 -8.93 5.32 -7.01
C ILE A 117 -8.43 6.12 -5.79
N TYR A 118 -7.16 6.57 -5.84
CA TYR A 118 -6.57 7.30 -4.73
C TYR A 118 -7.35 8.58 -4.41
N LYS A 119 -7.66 9.39 -5.42
CA LYS A 119 -8.41 10.63 -5.29
C LYS A 119 -9.75 10.38 -4.62
N ARG A 120 -10.57 9.47 -5.17
CA ARG A 120 -11.92 9.21 -4.65
C ARG A 120 -11.93 8.68 -3.22
N ILE A 121 -10.96 7.83 -2.85
CA ILE A 121 -10.87 7.35 -1.47
C ILE A 121 -10.40 8.49 -0.54
N SER A 122 -9.42 9.28 -0.95
CA SER A 122 -8.88 10.36 -0.11
C SER A 122 -9.85 11.53 0.07
N GLU A 123 -10.81 11.71 -0.85
CA GLU A 123 -11.88 12.71 -0.79
C GLU A 123 -13.06 12.28 0.10
N VAL A 124 -13.16 11.02 0.49
CA VAL A 124 -14.14 10.61 1.51
C VAL A 124 -13.85 11.35 2.80
N GLU A 125 -14.90 11.92 3.39
CA GLU A 125 -14.76 12.75 4.60
C GLU A 125 -13.88 12.09 5.66
N SER A 126 -12.88 12.80 6.13
CA SER A 126 -11.92 12.39 7.16
C SER A 126 -10.93 11.28 6.76
N VAL A 127 -11.00 10.67 5.57
CA VAL A 127 -10.08 9.61 5.17
C VAL A 127 -8.67 10.17 4.94
N GLY A 128 -8.49 11.08 4.02
CA GLY A 128 -7.20 11.72 3.76
C GLY A 128 -6.11 10.78 3.16
N PRO A 129 -4.93 11.36 2.85
CA PRO A 129 -3.86 10.68 2.09
C PRO A 129 -3.34 9.37 2.68
N THR A 130 -3.02 9.38 3.97
CA THR A 130 -2.44 8.22 4.67
C THR A 130 -3.44 7.05 4.74
N SER A 131 -4.69 7.34 5.06
CA SER A 131 -5.72 6.30 5.15
C SER A 131 -6.07 5.75 3.77
N ALA A 132 -6.11 6.60 2.74
CA ALA A 132 -6.39 6.18 1.37
C ALA A 132 -5.35 5.14 0.89
N SER A 133 -4.05 5.41 1.04
CA SER A 133 -3.00 4.47 0.65
C SER A 133 -3.10 3.13 1.40
N LYS A 134 -3.44 3.16 2.69
CA LYS A 134 -3.62 1.93 3.49
C LYS A 134 -4.83 1.12 3.04
N ILE A 135 -5.95 1.78 2.73
CA ILE A 135 -7.15 1.11 2.19
C ILE A 135 -6.83 0.47 0.85
N MET A 136 -6.17 1.19 -0.06
CA MET A 136 -5.76 0.64 -1.37
C MET A 136 -4.85 -0.58 -1.22
N HIS A 137 -3.87 -0.51 -0.30
CA HIS A 137 -3.01 -1.64 0.01
C HIS A 137 -3.81 -2.85 0.55
N GLY A 138 -4.81 -2.63 1.40
CA GLY A 138 -5.68 -3.72 1.85
C GLY A 138 -6.38 -4.44 0.69
N VAL A 139 -6.80 -3.70 -0.34
CA VAL A 139 -7.50 -4.27 -1.52
C VAL A 139 -6.55 -5.05 -2.43
N ILE A 140 -5.38 -4.51 -2.78
CA ILE A 140 -4.37 -5.19 -3.62
C ILE A 140 -2.98 -4.96 -2.99
N PRO A 141 -2.62 -5.74 -1.97
CA PRO A 141 -1.35 -5.56 -1.25
C PRO A 141 -0.12 -5.73 -2.13
N GLU A 142 -0.18 -6.57 -3.15
CA GLU A 142 0.91 -6.83 -4.08
C GLU A 142 1.22 -5.61 -4.97
N LEU A 143 0.26 -4.70 -5.13
CA LEU A 143 0.37 -3.55 -6.02
C LEU A 143 0.59 -2.25 -5.26
N PHE A 144 -0.26 -1.95 -4.26
CA PHE A 144 -0.31 -0.61 -3.67
C PHE A 144 0.64 -0.46 -2.49
N MET A 145 1.41 0.62 -2.50
CA MET A 145 2.27 1.01 -1.40
C MET A 145 1.49 1.81 -0.35
N MET A 146 1.83 1.58 0.91
CA MET A 146 1.37 2.45 1.99
C MET A 146 2.35 3.62 2.16
N TRP A 147 1.84 4.76 2.58
CA TRP A 147 2.64 5.88 3.05
C TRP A 147 1.99 6.59 4.23
N ASP A 148 2.78 7.25 5.01
CA ASP A 148 2.35 8.27 5.96
C ASP A 148 2.93 9.64 5.58
N GLU A 149 2.66 10.65 6.40
CA GLU A 149 3.14 12.00 6.16
C GLU A 149 4.67 12.09 6.16
N LYS A 150 5.33 11.36 7.04
CA LYS A 150 6.81 11.39 7.15
C LYS A 150 7.46 10.67 5.96
N ILE A 151 6.90 9.51 5.55
CA ILE A 151 7.37 8.79 4.36
C ILE A 151 7.25 9.67 3.12
N ARG A 152 6.06 10.21 2.82
CA ARG A 152 5.89 11.03 1.61
C ARG A 152 6.75 12.30 1.62
N ASN A 153 6.93 12.94 2.79
CA ASN A 153 7.79 14.10 2.92
C ASN A 153 9.27 13.73 2.74
N GLY A 154 9.69 12.57 3.22
CA GLY A 154 11.04 12.04 3.00
C GLY A 154 11.37 11.81 1.53
N TYR A 155 10.35 11.48 0.71
CA TYR A 155 10.46 11.37 -0.74
C TYR A 155 10.13 12.68 -1.50
N GLY A 156 9.71 13.74 -0.82
CA GLY A 156 9.40 15.03 -1.43
C GLY A 156 8.08 15.07 -2.22
N TYR A 157 7.13 14.19 -1.94
CA TYR A 157 5.87 14.11 -2.68
C TYR A 157 4.69 14.80 -1.97
N ALA A 158 3.84 15.44 -2.76
CA ALA A 158 2.57 16.00 -2.28
C ALA A 158 1.57 14.88 -1.95
N GLY A 159 0.67 15.13 -0.99
CA GLY A 159 -0.32 14.16 -0.52
C GLY A 159 -1.55 14.00 -1.43
N ASN A 160 -1.43 14.22 -2.74
CA ASN A 160 -2.48 14.08 -3.73
C ASN A 160 -2.24 12.88 -4.66
N GLU A 161 -3.16 12.62 -5.59
CA GLU A 161 -3.13 11.50 -6.52
C GLU A 161 -1.90 11.52 -7.45
N VAL A 162 -1.42 12.71 -7.81
CA VAL A 162 -0.21 12.85 -8.65
C VAL A 162 1.04 12.49 -7.84
N GLY A 163 1.13 12.99 -6.61
CA GLY A 163 2.23 12.64 -5.71
C GLY A 163 2.24 11.15 -5.36
N TYR A 164 1.05 10.55 -5.15
CA TYR A 164 0.94 9.13 -4.88
C TYR A 164 1.40 8.27 -6.08
N LEU A 165 0.99 8.62 -7.30
CA LEU A 165 1.46 7.91 -8.50
C LEU A 165 2.98 8.01 -8.66
N ARG A 166 3.57 9.20 -8.46
CA ARG A 166 5.04 9.37 -8.50
C ARG A 166 5.73 8.50 -7.45
N PHE A 167 5.16 8.45 -6.25
CA PHE A 167 5.65 7.56 -5.20
C PHE A 167 5.60 6.09 -5.62
N MET A 168 4.49 5.63 -6.22
CA MET A 168 4.37 4.26 -6.73
C MET A 168 5.44 3.95 -7.80
N CYS A 169 5.69 4.88 -8.75
CA CYS A 169 6.74 4.71 -9.76
C CYS A 169 8.14 4.60 -9.12
N GLU A 170 8.42 5.42 -8.10
CA GLU A 170 9.68 5.36 -7.37
C GLU A 170 9.84 4.06 -6.60
N MET A 171 8.78 3.59 -5.93
CA MET A 171 8.77 2.31 -5.23
C MET A 171 9.01 1.13 -6.18
N GLN A 172 8.44 1.17 -7.39
CA GLN A 172 8.72 0.17 -8.42
C GLN A 172 10.21 0.15 -8.78
N ARG A 173 10.81 1.34 -9.02
CA ARG A 173 12.24 1.45 -9.34
C ARG A 173 13.12 0.87 -8.23
N ILE A 174 12.77 1.19 -6.98
CA ILE A 174 13.48 0.65 -5.80
C ILE A 174 13.35 -0.85 -5.72
N LEU A 175 12.14 -1.40 -5.88
CA LEU A 175 11.92 -2.86 -5.85
C LEU A 175 12.68 -3.58 -6.95
N LYS A 176 12.76 -3.02 -8.16
CA LYS A 176 13.55 -3.59 -9.26
C LYS A 176 15.04 -3.69 -8.88
N ASN A 177 15.59 -2.64 -8.29
CA ASN A 177 16.98 -2.67 -7.81
C ASN A 177 17.21 -3.67 -6.67
N VAL A 178 16.26 -3.80 -5.75
CA VAL A 178 16.29 -4.82 -4.70
C VAL A 178 16.31 -6.21 -5.31
N MET A 179 15.44 -6.50 -6.26
CA MET A 179 15.36 -7.81 -6.91
C MET A 179 16.58 -8.13 -7.78
N GLU A 180 17.12 -7.12 -8.48
CA GLU A 180 18.37 -7.26 -9.23
C GLU A 180 19.55 -7.64 -8.31
N THR A 181 19.62 -7.02 -7.13
CA THR A 181 20.70 -7.32 -6.16
C THR A 181 20.45 -8.62 -5.39
N TYR A 182 19.20 -9.06 -5.27
CA TYR A 182 18.84 -10.35 -4.67
C TYR A 182 19.16 -11.53 -5.60
N GLY A 183 18.83 -11.40 -6.88
CA GLY A 183 19.11 -12.39 -7.92
C GLY A 183 18.23 -13.64 -7.87
N GLY A 184 17.14 -13.66 -7.11
CA GLY A 184 16.16 -14.73 -6.98
C GLY A 184 14.74 -14.27 -7.30
N GLU A 185 13.75 -15.12 -7.02
CA GLU A 185 12.35 -14.80 -7.25
C GLU A 185 11.75 -13.98 -6.10
N PRO A 186 10.74 -13.09 -6.37
CA PRO A 186 10.09 -12.29 -5.34
C PRO A 186 9.51 -13.09 -4.17
N ASP A 187 8.90 -14.26 -4.47
CA ASP A 187 8.31 -15.12 -3.45
C ASP A 187 9.38 -15.73 -2.53
N ASP A 188 10.56 -16.04 -3.05
CA ASP A 188 11.67 -16.56 -2.27
C ASP A 188 12.18 -15.53 -1.27
N LEU A 189 12.34 -14.27 -1.70
CA LEU A 189 12.72 -13.18 -0.80
C LEU A 189 11.68 -12.96 0.29
N CYS A 190 10.40 -12.93 -0.08
CA CYS A 190 9.31 -12.78 0.88
C CYS A 190 9.27 -13.93 1.89
N HIS A 191 9.50 -15.17 1.43
CA HIS A 191 9.54 -16.34 2.29
C HIS A 191 10.77 -16.39 3.21
N GLU A 192 11.94 -15.98 2.72
CA GLU A 192 13.15 -15.85 3.53
C GLU A 192 12.95 -14.91 4.71
N VAL A 193 12.26 -13.78 4.47
CA VAL A 193 12.02 -12.75 5.50
C VAL A 193 10.90 -13.17 6.45
N TYR A 194 9.82 -13.75 5.92
CA TYR A 194 8.60 -14.12 6.66
C TYR A 194 8.14 -15.53 6.27
N PRO A 195 8.80 -16.60 6.75
CA PRO A 195 8.47 -17.97 6.38
C PRO A 195 7.06 -18.39 6.81
N GLU A 196 6.53 -17.78 7.87
CA GLU A 196 5.19 -18.09 8.43
C GLU A 196 4.08 -17.18 7.90
N MET A 197 4.43 -16.13 7.13
CA MET A 197 3.47 -15.12 6.69
C MET A 197 3.79 -14.63 5.28
N LYS A 198 2.88 -14.87 4.34
CA LYS A 198 3.01 -14.34 2.98
C LYS A 198 2.76 -12.82 2.96
N LYS A 199 3.80 -12.04 3.23
CA LYS A 199 3.78 -10.59 3.01
C LYS A 199 4.33 -10.29 1.62
N PRO A 200 3.67 -9.39 0.84
CA PRO A 200 4.19 -9.01 -0.47
C PRO A 200 5.42 -8.09 -0.34
N LEU A 201 6.20 -7.95 -1.42
CA LEU A 201 7.36 -7.06 -1.49
C LEU A 201 7.01 -5.61 -1.12
N THR A 202 5.83 -5.14 -1.50
CA THR A 202 5.32 -3.81 -1.12
C THR A 202 5.24 -3.63 0.38
N LYS A 203 4.88 -4.69 1.13
CA LYS A 203 4.84 -4.63 2.60
C LYS A 203 6.24 -4.63 3.20
N LEU A 204 7.19 -5.39 2.65
CA LEU A 204 8.58 -5.35 3.10
C LEU A 204 9.18 -3.95 2.91
N LEU A 205 8.93 -3.33 1.75
CA LEU A 205 9.39 -1.98 1.46
C LEU A 205 8.69 -0.91 2.32
N ASP A 206 7.40 -1.10 2.65
CA ASP A 206 6.69 -0.24 3.61
C ASP A 206 7.33 -0.29 5.00
N GLU A 207 7.72 -1.46 5.47
CA GLU A 207 8.39 -1.65 6.77
C GLU A 207 9.73 -0.94 6.82
N PHE A 208 10.53 -1.07 5.76
CA PHE A 208 11.78 -0.31 5.61
C PHE A 208 11.52 1.21 5.64
N ASN A 209 10.58 1.69 4.83
CA ASN A 209 10.24 3.11 4.76
C ASN A 209 9.75 3.65 6.12
N TYR A 210 8.95 2.86 6.83
CA TYR A 210 8.49 3.22 8.18
C TYR A 210 9.66 3.37 9.14
N MET A 211 10.62 2.44 9.13
CA MET A 211 11.81 2.54 10.00
C MET A 211 12.65 3.75 9.62
N LYS A 212 12.94 3.94 8.33
CA LYS A 212 13.77 5.05 7.84
C LYS A 212 13.17 6.41 8.12
N PHE A 213 11.91 6.62 7.70
CA PHE A 213 11.32 7.97 7.68
C PHE A 213 10.42 8.25 8.89
N THR A 214 9.68 7.26 9.37
CA THR A 214 8.71 7.48 10.45
C THR A 214 9.36 7.32 11.82
N ARG A 215 10.21 6.32 11.97
CA ARG A 215 10.98 6.09 13.22
C ARG A 215 12.26 6.91 13.26
N GLY A 216 12.84 7.26 12.11
CA GLY A 216 14.09 8.02 12.01
C GLY A 216 15.33 7.16 12.28
N GLU A 217 15.24 5.86 12.03
CA GLU A 217 16.39 4.96 12.17
C GLU A 217 17.51 5.34 11.18
N ASN A 218 18.75 5.10 11.58
CA ASN A 218 19.92 5.39 10.76
C ASN A 218 20.12 4.34 9.66
N LEU A 219 19.14 4.27 8.75
CA LEU A 219 19.17 3.43 7.56
C LEU A 219 19.61 4.26 6.34
N PRO A 220 20.22 3.64 5.31
CA PRO A 220 20.58 4.32 4.08
C PRO A 220 19.40 5.00 3.40
N ASN A 221 19.67 6.03 2.60
CA ASN A 221 18.63 6.63 1.78
C ASN A 221 18.23 5.65 0.65
N PRO A 222 16.94 5.34 0.48
CA PRO A 222 16.52 4.44 -0.59
C PRO A 222 16.61 5.06 -1.98
N ILE A 223 16.69 6.39 -2.07
CA ILE A 223 16.88 7.15 -3.31
C ILE A 223 18.38 7.45 -3.47
N GLU A 224 18.90 7.28 -4.66
CA GLU A 224 20.22 7.81 -4.98
C GLU A 224 20.15 9.35 -5.01
N ASP A 225 21.14 10.00 -4.41
CA ASP A 225 21.33 11.42 -4.62
C ASP A 225 21.67 11.64 -6.11
N CYS A 226 20.78 12.37 -6.79
CA CYS A 226 20.98 12.78 -8.19
C CYS A 226 22.04 13.87 -8.29
#